data_8b00f8dcc7f0d4a9fdc19d932d3a8b16
#
_entry.id   8b00f8dcc7f0d4a9fdc19d932d3a8b16
#
_cell.length_a   1.000
_cell.length_b   1.000
_cell.length_c   1.000
_cell.angle_alpha   90.00
_cell.angle_beta   90.00
_cell.angle_gamma   90.00
#
_symmetry.space_group_name_H-M   'P 1'
#
loop_
_entity.id
_entity.type
_entity.pdbx_description
1 polymer ?
#
loop_
_entity_poly.entity_id
_entity_poly.type
_entity_poly.pdbx_seq_one_letter_code
_entity_poly.pdbx_strand_id
1 'polypeptide(L)'
;MYYYSIILLTICISCFGCKKEKNKGRCICRDGLTPVLDAIRESDGLIIGSPNYLSEMTASFRALYERLIFQNLTYNAENPCCNERPIPVLLIMTSNAPDTAFVDMMRNYQQALNGFVGPTEIFVSGETLQLRDYSKTDWPWTMFDPEAKKKRHETIFPEECRKAFELGAALAK
;
A
#
# COMPACT_ATOMS: atom_id res chain seq x y z
N MET A 1 25.54 -11.67 7.37
CA MET A 1 24.49 -12.51 7.93
C MET A 1 23.26 -11.62 8.10
N TYR A 2 22.27 -11.73 7.22
CA TYR A 2 21.06 -10.89 7.24
C TYR A 2 20.05 -11.60 8.14
N TYR A 3 19.75 -11.05 9.31
CA TYR A 3 18.63 -11.49 10.14
C TYR A 3 17.35 -10.94 9.52
N TYR A 4 16.60 -11.76 8.80
CA TYR A 4 15.21 -11.45 8.47
C TYR A 4 14.38 -11.73 9.72
N SER A 5 14.01 -10.69 10.45
CA SER A 5 12.92 -10.80 11.42
C SER A 5 11.66 -11.11 10.64
N ILE A 6 11.22 -12.36 10.62
CA ILE A 6 9.91 -12.73 10.08
C ILE A 6 8.89 -12.18 11.07
N ILE A 7 8.41 -10.97 10.82
CA ILE A 7 7.22 -10.48 11.51
C ILE A 7 6.06 -11.29 10.94
N LEU A 8 5.51 -12.18 11.77
CA LEU A 8 4.30 -12.92 11.42
C LEU A 8 3.16 -11.92 11.29
N LEU A 9 2.81 -11.59 10.04
CA LEU A 9 1.67 -10.76 9.70
C LEU A 9 0.51 -11.68 9.32
N THR A 10 -0.56 -11.65 10.11
CA THR A 10 -1.76 -12.43 9.82
C THR A 10 -2.70 -11.63 8.94
N ILE A 11 -3.18 -12.24 7.86
CA ILE A 11 -4.27 -11.71 7.01
C ILE A 11 -5.57 -11.62 7.81
N CYS A 12 -6.59 -10.96 7.27
CA CYS A 12 -7.92 -10.98 7.84
C CYS A 12 -8.53 -12.39 7.71
N ILE A 13 -8.86 -13.03 8.84
CA ILE A 13 -9.47 -14.37 8.87
C ILE A 13 -11.01 -14.31 8.98
N SER A 14 -11.61 -13.15 8.78
CA SER A 14 -13.07 -12.96 8.84
C SER A 14 -13.71 -13.47 10.14
N CYS A 15 -13.04 -13.31 11.27
CA CYS A 15 -13.53 -13.77 12.58
C CYS A 15 -14.67 -12.92 13.18
N PHE A 16 -15.01 -11.80 12.52
CA PHE A 16 -16.03 -10.83 12.96
C PHE A 16 -15.83 -10.24 14.38
N GLY A 17 -14.68 -10.43 14.97
CA GLY A 17 -14.39 -9.91 16.30
C GLY A 17 -14.44 -8.39 16.37
N CYS A 18 -14.04 -7.69 15.32
CA CYS A 18 -14.10 -6.23 15.16
C CYS A 18 -15.53 -5.68 14.93
N LYS A 19 -16.55 -6.56 14.77
CA LYS A 19 -17.95 -6.18 14.61
C LYS A 19 -18.71 -6.21 15.93
N LYS A 20 -18.13 -6.84 16.97
CA LYS A 20 -18.73 -6.84 18.32
C LYS A 20 -18.63 -5.46 18.93
N GLU A 21 -19.68 -4.99 19.62
CA GLU A 21 -19.76 -3.62 20.16
C GLU A 21 -18.52 -3.21 20.97
N LYS A 22 -18.04 -4.11 21.85
CA LYS A 22 -16.83 -3.86 22.67
C LYS A 22 -15.53 -3.68 21.87
N ASN A 23 -15.49 -4.11 20.61
CA ASN A 23 -14.31 -4.04 19.73
C ASN A 23 -14.59 -3.31 18.42
N LYS A 24 -15.73 -2.64 18.30
CA LYS A 24 -16.17 -1.99 17.06
C LYS A 24 -15.05 -1.15 16.45
N GLY A 25 -14.74 -1.41 15.17
CA GLY A 25 -13.67 -0.74 14.44
C GLY A 25 -12.25 -1.12 14.89
N ARG A 26 -12.05 -2.18 15.71
CA ARG A 26 -10.73 -2.64 16.14
C ARG A 26 -10.53 -4.12 15.86
N CYS A 27 -9.48 -4.46 15.13
CA CYS A 27 -9.11 -5.86 14.90
C CYS A 27 -8.70 -6.53 16.22
N ILE A 28 -9.24 -7.72 16.49
CA ILE A 28 -8.93 -8.49 17.71
C ILE A 28 -7.73 -9.42 17.56
N CYS A 29 -7.26 -9.65 16.34
CA CYS A 29 -6.06 -10.45 16.08
C CYS A 29 -4.83 -9.71 16.61
N ARG A 30 -4.05 -10.36 17.47
CA ARG A 30 -2.86 -9.79 18.10
C ARG A 30 -1.60 -10.35 17.46
N ASP A 31 -0.91 -9.52 16.68
CA ASP A 31 0.34 -9.84 15.98
C ASP A 31 1.13 -8.55 15.66
N GLY A 32 2.12 -8.62 14.78
CA GLY A 32 2.94 -7.47 14.39
C GLY A 32 2.18 -6.34 13.69
N LEU A 33 0.97 -6.58 13.16
CA LEU A 33 0.13 -5.53 12.58
C LEU A 33 -0.69 -4.76 13.63
N THR A 34 -0.88 -5.30 14.83
CA THR A 34 -1.66 -4.62 15.86
C THR A 34 -1.17 -3.20 16.16
N PRO A 35 0.14 -2.96 16.46
CA PRO A 35 0.62 -1.61 16.72
C PRO A 35 0.54 -0.70 15.49
N VAL A 36 0.65 -1.25 14.26
CA VAL A 36 0.50 -0.48 13.03
C VAL A 36 -0.95 0.01 12.86
N LEU A 37 -1.94 -0.87 13.07
CA LEU A 37 -3.36 -0.51 13.00
C LEU A 37 -3.75 0.52 14.08
N ASP A 38 -3.20 0.40 15.28
CA ASP A 38 -3.41 1.36 16.37
C ASP A 38 -2.76 2.72 16.02
N ALA A 39 -1.53 2.73 15.49
CA ALA A 39 -0.85 3.96 15.05
C ALA A 39 -1.61 4.67 13.92
N ILE A 40 -2.14 3.94 12.92
CA ILE A 40 -2.96 4.52 11.85
C ILE A 40 -4.19 5.23 12.42
N ARG A 41 -4.83 4.64 13.41
CA ARG A 41 -6.01 5.22 14.06
C ARG A 41 -5.71 6.58 14.74
N GLU A 42 -4.50 6.75 15.26
CA GLU A 42 -4.05 7.96 15.98
C GLU A 42 -3.38 8.99 15.08
N SER A 43 -3.03 8.62 13.83
CA SER A 43 -2.32 9.48 12.87
C SER A 43 -3.26 10.50 12.22
N ASP A 44 -2.68 11.58 11.69
CA ASP A 44 -3.39 12.63 10.93
C ASP A 44 -3.36 12.37 9.42
N GLY A 45 -2.61 11.38 8.95
CA GLY A 45 -2.52 10.96 7.56
C GLY A 45 -1.82 9.62 7.43
N LEU A 46 -2.01 8.95 6.30
CA LEU A 46 -1.43 7.64 6.01
C LEU A 46 -0.70 7.66 4.66
N ILE A 47 0.59 7.34 4.67
CA ILE A 47 1.32 6.98 3.45
C ILE A 47 1.53 5.47 3.47
N ILE A 48 0.97 4.79 2.49
CA ILE A 48 1.07 3.34 2.36
C ILE A 48 1.59 2.98 0.96
N GLY A 49 2.62 2.14 0.89
CA GLY A 49 3.25 1.78 -0.38
C GLY A 49 3.55 0.30 -0.50
N SER A 50 3.61 -0.16 -1.74
CA SER A 50 4.00 -1.52 -2.09
C SER A 50 4.61 -1.58 -3.49
N PRO A 51 5.63 -2.42 -3.72
CA PRO A 51 5.94 -2.83 -5.08
C PRO A 51 4.81 -3.70 -5.64
N ASN A 52 4.69 -3.68 -6.96
CA ASN A 52 3.83 -4.63 -7.68
C ASN A 52 4.58 -5.93 -7.92
N TYR A 53 4.04 -7.05 -7.46
CA TYR A 53 4.56 -8.38 -7.72
C TYR A 53 3.47 -9.21 -8.39
N LEU A 54 3.77 -9.70 -9.61
CA LEU A 54 2.85 -10.56 -10.37
C LEU A 54 1.45 -9.94 -10.52
N SER A 55 1.40 -8.66 -10.90
CA SER A 55 0.17 -7.90 -11.13
C SER A 55 -0.67 -7.62 -9.89
N GLU A 56 -0.06 -7.71 -8.69
CA GLU A 56 -0.77 -7.44 -7.42
C GLU A 56 0.16 -6.75 -6.42
N MET A 57 -0.41 -6.11 -5.40
CA MET A 57 0.33 -5.62 -4.24
C MET A 57 0.90 -6.78 -3.42
N THR A 58 1.99 -6.55 -2.70
CA THR A 58 2.64 -7.60 -1.89
C THR A 58 1.70 -8.20 -0.83
N ALA A 59 1.99 -9.43 -0.42
CA ALA A 59 1.26 -10.10 0.65
C ALA A 59 1.24 -9.29 1.97
N SER A 60 2.33 -8.62 2.31
CA SER A 60 2.40 -7.75 3.50
C SER A 60 1.46 -6.55 3.39
N PHE A 61 1.39 -5.91 2.21
CA PHE A 61 0.42 -4.85 1.95
C PHE A 61 -1.00 -5.39 2.09
N ARG A 62 -1.31 -6.52 1.47
CA ARG A 62 -2.63 -7.16 1.53
C ARG A 62 -3.05 -7.48 2.96
N ALA A 63 -2.15 -8.00 3.78
CA ALA A 63 -2.44 -8.32 5.17
C ALA A 63 -2.86 -7.07 5.98
N LEU A 64 -2.14 -5.96 5.81
CA LEU A 64 -2.52 -4.68 6.43
C LEU A 64 -3.83 -4.14 5.86
N TYR A 65 -3.94 -4.07 4.53
CA TYR A 65 -5.09 -3.53 3.83
C TYR A 65 -6.40 -4.24 4.20
N GLU A 66 -6.43 -5.57 4.16
CA GLU A 66 -7.62 -6.35 4.49
C GLU A 66 -8.09 -6.08 5.93
N ARG A 67 -7.16 -6.04 6.88
CA ARG A 67 -7.50 -5.79 8.28
C ARG A 67 -7.93 -4.33 8.51
N LEU A 68 -7.27 -3.38 7.84
CA LEU A 68 -7.60 -1.95 7.92
C LEU A 68 -9.01 -1.67 7.35
N ILE A 69 -9.33 -2.24 6.19
CA ILE A 69 -10.67 -2.09 5.59
C ILE A 69 -11.73 -2.86 6.39
N PHE A 70 -11.47 -4.15 6.66
CA PHE A 70 -12.48 -5.00 7.29
C PHE A 70 -12.84 -4.53 8.71
N GLN A 71 -11.90 -4.01 9.51
CA GLN A 71 -12.25 -3.52 10.85
C GLN A 71 -13.24 -2.36 10.80
N ASN A 72 -13.20 -1.52 9.76
CA ASN A 72 -14.06 -0.34 9.59
C ASN A 72 -15.40 -0.63 8.89
N LEU A 73 -15.53 -1.72 8.16
CA LEU A 73 -16.76 -2.16 7.52
C LEU A 73 -17.82 -2.58 8.57
N THR A 74 -19.07 -2.12 8.47
CA THR A 74 -20.13 -2.41 9.47
C THR A 74 -21.15 -3.45 9.04
N TYR A 75 -21.30 -3.72 7.74
CA TYR A 75 -22.44 -4.47 7.16
C TYR A 75 -23.82 -3.79 7.37
N ASN A 76 -23.85 -2.54 7.77
CA ASN A 76 -25.06 -1.73 7.81
C ASN A 76 -25.16 -0.92 6.52
N ALA A 77 -26.25 -1.08 5.75
CA ALA A 77 -26.42 -0.39 4.47
C ALA A 77 -26.52 1.13 4.60
N GLU A 78 -27.09 1.63 5.71
CA GLU A 78 -27.25 3.06 5.99
C GLU A 78 -25.95 3.70 6.48
N ASN A 79 -25.12 2.93 7.18
CA ASN A 79 -23.83 3.36 7.69
C ASN A 79 -22.76 2.27 7.49
N PRO A 80 -22.21 2.11 6.28
CA PRO A 80 -21.31 1.00 5.95
C PRO A 80 -19.94 1.09 6.60
N CYS A 81 -19.56 2.22 7.17
CA CYS A 81 -18.26 2.48 7.79
C CYS A 81 -18.39 2.98 9.22
N CYS A 82 -17.63 2.40 10.15
CA CYS A 82 -17.57 2.89 11.54
C CYS A 82 -16.34 3.75 11.85
N ASN A 83 -15.58 4.15 10.83
CA ASN A 83 -14.46 5.08 11.02
C ASN A 83 -15.02 6.51 11.17
N GLU A 84 -15.01 7.03 12.39
CA GLU A 84 -15.48 8.38 12.69
C GLU A 84 -14.42 9.47 12.43
N ARG A 85 -13.17 9.07 12.16
CA ARG A 85 -12.05 9.97 11.90
C ARG A 85 -11.38 9.62 10.59
N PRO A 86 -11.95 10.04 9.44
CA PRO A 86 -11.29 9.84 8.16
C PRO A 86 -10.00 10.67 8.11
N ILE A 87 -8.92 10.05 7.61
CA ILE A 87 -7.61 10.67 7.44
C ILE A 87 -7.20 10.61 5.97
N PRO A 88 -6.47 11.62 5.44
CA PRO A 88 -5.99 11.58 4.07
C PRO A 88 -4.97 10.45 3.87
N VAL A 89 -5.03 9.81 2.70
CA VAL A 89 -4.18 8.66 2.34
C VAL A 89 -3.42 8.94 1.05
N LEU A 90 -2.12 8.65 1.03
CA LEU A 90 -1.33 8.55 -0.19
C LEU A 90 -0.98 7.07 -0.43
N LEU A 91 -1.55 6.50 -1.50
CA LEU A 91 -1.26 5.13 -1.93
C LEU A 91 -0.18 5.14 -3.02
N ILE A 92 0.97 4.55 -2.72
CA ILE A 92 2.12 4.51 -3.62
C ILE A 92 2.34 3.09 -4.15
N MET A 93 2.53 2.94 -5.46
CA MET A 93 2.97 1.69 -6.06
C MET A 93 4.22 1.91 -6.91
N THR A 94 5.16 0.98 -6.83
CA THR A 94 6.28 0.89 -7.78
C THR A 94 6.14 -0.37 -8.62
N SER A 95 6.50 -0.31 -9.90
CA SER A 95 6.36 -1.43 -10.83
C SER A 95 7.46 -1.45 -11.88
N ASN A 96 7.85 -2.64 -12.33
CA ASN A 96 8.65 -2.80 -13.56
C ASN A 96 7.84 -2.56 -14.84
N ALA A 97 6.53 -2.75 -14.80
CA ALA A 97 5.62 -2.43 -15.90
C ALA A 97 5.35 -0.90 -15.98
N PRO A 98 4.83 -0.39 -17.09
CA PRO A 98 4.40 1.00 -17.21
C PRO A 98 3.42 1.42 -16.11
N ASP A 99 3.39 2.69 -15.76
CA ASP A 99 2.49 3.26 -14.75
C ASP A 99 1.00 3.06 -15.07
N THR A 100 0.67 2.92 -16.36
CA THR A 100 -0.68 2.66 -16.85
C THR A 100 -1.15 1.20 -16.75
N ALA A 101 -0.23 0.26 -16.48
CA ALA A 101 -0.54 -1.17 -16.56
C ALA A 101 -1.57 -1.67 -15.53
N PHE A 102 -1.65 -1.01 -14.36
CA PHE A 102 -2.45 -1.48 -13.23
C PHE A 102 -3.44 -0.43 -12.72
N VAL A 103 -3.93 0.42 -13.61
CA VAL A 103 -4.84 1.54 -13.25
C VAL A 103 -6.10 1.06 -12.57
N ASP A 104 -6.73 0.01 -13.07
CA ASP A 104 -7.99 -0.51 -12.50
C ASP A 104 -7.77 -1.14 -11.13
N MET A 105 -6.66 -1.87 -10.95
CA MET A 105 -6.28 -2.40 -9.64
C MET A 105 -6.09 -1.27 -8.62
N MET A 106 -5.35 -0.23 -9.00
CA MET A 106 -5.10 0.92 -8.11
C MET A 106 -6.38 1.69 -7.78
N ARG A 107 -7.29 1.83 -8.74
CA ARG A 107 -8.63 2.43 -8.51
C ARG A 107 -9.47 1.62 -7.53
N ASN A 108 -9.43 0.28 -7.62
CA ASN A 108 -10.14 -0.57 -6.67
C ASN A 108 -9.62 -0.39 -5.23
N TYR A 109 -8.30 -0.31 -5.05
CA TYR A 109 -7.70 0.00 -3.75
C TYR A 109 -8.10 1.40 -3.27
N GLN A 110 -8.04 2.40 -4.15
CA GLN A 110 -8.45 3.77 -3.85
C GLN A 110 -9.91 3.86 -3.38
N GLN A 111 -10.84 3.20 -4.10
CA GLN A 111 -12.26 3.20 -3.73
C GLN A 111 -12.49 2.65 -2.33
N ALA A 112 -11.86 1.53 -1.99
CA ALA A 112 -12.01 0.96 -0.66
C ALA A 112 -11.36 1.83 0.42
N LEU A 113 -10.17 2.38 0.16
CA LEU A 113 -9.51 3.31 1.09
C LEU A 113 -10.36 4.57 1.29
N ASN A 114 -10.91 5.16 0.23
CA ASN A 114 -11.83 6.30 0.31
C ASN A 114 -13.05 5.98 1.19
N GLY A 115 -13.63 4.80 1.03
CA GLY A 115 -14.84 4.42 1.76
C GLY A 115 -14.63 4.08 3.24
N PHE A 116 -13.43 3.64 3.62
CA PHE A 116 -13.18 3.07 4.93
C PHE A 116 -12.05 3.73 5.74
N VAL A 117 -11.21 4.53 5.11
CA VAL A 117 -10.08 5.21 5.79
C VAL A 117 -10.17 6.71 5.59
N GLY A 118 -10.27 7.18 4.36
CA GLY A 118 -10.43 8.60 4.03
C GLY A 118 -9.94 8.95 2.63
N PRO A 119 -9.98 10.23 2.25
CA PRO A 119 -9.62 10.70 0.91
C PRO A 119 -8.26 10.17 0.48
N THR A 120 -8.20 9.47 -0.66
CA THR A 120 -7.01 8.74 -1.10
C THR A 120 -6.50 9.26 -2.43
N GLU A 121 -5.25 9.71 -2.44
CA GLU A 121 -4.47 10.04 -3.63
C GLU A 121 -3.66 8.79 -4.05
N ILE A 122 -3.49 8.60 -5.37
CA ILE A 122 -2.68 7.51 -5.92
C ILE A 122 -1.42 8.08 -6.55
N PHE A 123 -0.29 7.44 -6.28
CA PHE A 123 0.95 7.69 -6.99
C PHE A 123 1.56 6.37 -7.49
N VAL A 124 1.86 6.29 -8.79
CA VAL A 124 2.50 5.13 -9.40
C VAL A 124 3.82 5.56 -10.03
N SER A 125 4.91 4.86 -9.68
CA SER A 125 6.19 4.92 -10.37
C SER A 125 6.36 3.62 -11.16
N GLY A 126 6.13 3.69 -12.46
CA GLY A 126 6.28 2.55 -13.37
C GLY A 126 7.69 2.41 -13.91
N GLU A 127 7.97 1.30 -14.59
CA GLU A 127 9.25 1.01 -15.26
C GLU A 127 10.48 1.22 -14.39
N THR A 128 10.37 1.00 -13.08
CA THR A 128 11.44 1.19 -12.10
C THR A 128 12.55 0.15 -12.26
N LEU A 129 13.76 0.48 -11.77
CA LEU A 129 14.86 -0.48 -11.66
C LEU A 129 14.49 -1.64 -10.74
N GLN A 130 14.82 -2.86 -11.13
CA GLN A 130 14.73 -4.05 -10.28
C GLN A 130 16.07 -4.36 -9.61
N LEU A 131 17.18 -4.05 -10.27
CA LEU A 131 18.54 -4.25 -9.77
C LEU A 131 19.36 -2.98 -9.97
N ARG A 132 20.28 -2.73 -9.06
CA ARG A 132 21.27 -1.65 -9.22
C ARG A 132 22.26 -1.90 -10.35
N ASP A 133 22.56 -3.18 -10.60
CA ASP A 133 23.54 -3.60 -11.58
C ASP A 133 23.11 -4.92 -12.22
N TYR A 134 22.59 -4.84 -13.44
CA TYR A 134 22.12 -5.99 -14.22
C TYR A 134 23.27 -6.86 -14.76
N SER A 135 24.51 -6.33 -14.85
CA SER A 135 25.66 -7.08 -15.34
C SER A 135 26.14 -8.17 -14.37
N LYS A 136 25.71 -8.10 -13.11
CA LYS A 136 26.05 -9.07 -12.05
C LYS A 136 25.12 -10.28 -11.98
N THR A 137 24.27 -10.46 -12.98
CA THR A 137 23.36 -11.61 -13.04
C THR A 137 23.86 -12.61 -14.08
N ASP A 138 23.57 -13.89 -13.85
CA ASP A 138 23.92 -15.00 -14.71
C ASP A 138 22.77 -15.47 -15.62
N TRP A 139 21.65 -14.70 -15.65
CA TRP A 139 20.51 -14.93 -16.53
C TRP A 139 20.27 -13.74 -17.47
N PRO A 140 19.69 -13.97 -18.67
CA PRO A 140 19.45 -12.91 -19.64
C PRO A 140 18.25 -12.03 -19.28
N TRP A 141 18.38 -10.74 -19.51
CA TRP A 141 17.30 -9.74 -19.37
C TRP A 141 16.71 -9.44 -20.76
N THR A 142 15.76 -10.26 -21.22
CA THR A 142 15.19 -10.17 -22.56
C THR A 142 13.75 -9.64 -22.59
N MET A 143 13.08 -9.54 -21.44
CA MET A 143 11.72 -9.02 -21.35
C MET A 143 11.66 -7.48 -21.35
N PHE A 144 12.78 -6.81 -21.11
CA PHE A 144 12.92 -5.36 -21.14
C PHE A 144 14.39 -4.97 -21.40
N ASP A 145 14.62 -3.70 -21.75
CA ASP A 145 15.96 -3.15 -21.93
C ASP A 145 16.52 -2.60 -20.60
N PRO A 146 17.56 -3.23 -20.00
CA PRO A 146 18.19 -2.74 -18.77
C PRO A 146 18.79 -1.34 -18.89
N GLU A 147 19.33 -0.96 -20.04
CA GLU A 147 19.91 0.36 -20.23
C GLU A 147 18.83 1.45 -20.31
N ALA A 148 17.70 1.17 -20.93
CA ALA A 148 16.54 2.05 -20.89
C ALA A 148 16.04 2.27 -19.46
N LYS A 149 16.01 1.21 -18.63
CA LYS A 149 15.64 1.30 -17.20
C LYS A 149 16.62 2.17 -16.41
N LYS A 150 17.93 2.02 -16.64
CA LYS A 150 18.95 2.86 -15.99
C LYS A 150 18.78 4.32 -16.39
N LYS A 151 18.65 4.61 -17.69
CA LYS A 151 18.42 5.96 -18.18
C LYS A 151 17.18 6.59 -17.56
N ARG A 152 16.07 5.86 -17.50
CA ARG A 152 14.85 6.33 -16.85
C ARG A 152 15.06 6.62 -15.35
N HIS A 153 15.78 5.75 -14.65
CA HIS A 153 16.10 5.96 -13.25
C HIS A 153 16.92 7.23 -13.02
N GLU A 154 17.82 7.57 -13.92
CA GLU A 154 18.64 8.79 -13.83
C GLU A 154 17.87 10.06 -14.20
N THR A 155 16.89 9.99 -15.10
CA THR A 155 16.23 11.16 -15.69
C THR A 155 14.81 11.41 -15.15
N ILE A 156 14.01 10.37 -14.97
CA ILE A 156 12.58 10.48 -14.60
C ILE A 156 12.38 10.23 -13.10
N PHE A 157 13.02 9.21 -12.53
CA PHE A 157 12.79 8.81 -11.14
C PHE A 157 13.07 9.92 -10.11
N PRO A 158 14.07 10.84 -10.26
CA PRO A 158 14.23 11.97 -9.36
C PRO A 158 13.01 12.90 -9.33
N GLU A 159 12.37 13.14 -10.47
CA GLU A 159 11.15 13.94 -10.55
C GLU A 159 9.96 13.24 -9.89
N GLU A 160 9.85 11.92 -10.06
CA GLU A 160 8.86 11.10 -9.38
C GLU A 160 9.03 11.12 -7.86
N CYS A 161 10.27 11.07 -7.37
CA CYS A 161 10.57 11.23 -5.94
C CYS A 161 10.13 12.60 -5.42
N ARG A 162 10.38 13.69 -6.18
CA ARG A 162 9.94 15.04 -5.84
C ARG A 162 8.41 15.12 -5.77
N LYS A 163 7.73 14.58 -6.77
CA LYS A 163 6.26 14.54 -6.81
C LYS A 163 5.68 13.74 -5.64
N ALA A 164 6.24 12.58 -5.34
CA ALA A 164 5.82 11.77 -4.19
C ALA A 164 6.01 12.52 -2.87
N PHE A 165 7.12 13.25 -2.73
CA PHE A 165 7.37 14.11 -1.57
C PHE A 165 6.33 15.23 -1.44
N GLU A 166 6.01 15.93 -2.55
CA GLU A 166 5.01 17.00 -2.58
C GLU A 166 3.62 16.49 -2.19
N LEU A 167 3.23 15.32 -2.73
CA LEU A 167 1.97 14.66 -2.36
C LEU A 167 1.94 14.28 -0.87
N GLY A 168 3.03 13.72 -0.36
CA GLY A 168 3.14 13.40 1.07
C GLY A 168 3.09 14.63 1.96
N ALA A 169 3.76 15.72 1.59
CA ALA A 169 3.72 16.99 2.30
C ALA A 169 2.31 17.64 2.31
N ALA A 170 1.52 17.39 1.28
CA ALA A 170 0.14 17.87 1.19
C ALA A 170 -0.79 17.20 2.21
N LEU A 171 -0.47 15.98 2.67
CA LEU A 171 -1.25 15.29 3.72
C LEU A 171 -1.10 15.95 5.10
N ALA A 172 -0.04 16.71 5.33
CA ALA A 172 0.26 17.34 6.61
C ALA A 172 -0.39 18.73 6.79
N LYS A 173 -1.19 19.17 5.81
CA LYS A 173 -1.92 20.46 5.83
C LYS A 173 -3.36 20.25 6.26
#